data_85d6202d9ab5f58bb2819e0f4b9c2a2a
#
_entry.id   85d6202d9ab5f58bb2819e0f4b9c2a2a
#
_cell.length_a   1.000
_cell.length_b   1.000
_cell.length_c   1.000
_cell.angle_alpha   90.00
_cell.angle_beta   90.00
_cell.angle_gamma   90.00
#
_symmetry.space_group_name_H-M   'P 1'
#
loop_
_entity.id
_entity.type
_entity.pdbx_description
1 polymer ?
#
loop_
_entity_poly.entity_id
_entity_poly.type
_entity_poly.pdbx_seq_one_letter_code
_entity_poly.pdbx_strand_id
1 'polypeptide(L)'
;MTINLSNYKNIETALFVNILCEHYKATPSANATVQTLTFSSYDIPQTINGNVYTPLGGLMNITTTSTELRSAPGEATITVSGIPNTSIAEIVNSKIKGSKVVIYRAFFDSDTRQMLNIAGNPMGKFTGQVVNYNLNEEFDNVEGVATTTIDIQCASVVETMSNKITGRRTNPIDQKKFYPSDKSFDRVLSLAKSNFNFGRKT
;
A
#
# COMPACT_ATOMS: atom_id res chain seq x y z
N MET A 1 11.71 -0.30 18.69
CA MET A 1 11.20 0.56 19.78
C MET A 1 10.30 -0.31 20.63
N THR A 2 10.56 -0.44 21.92
CA THR A 2 9.80 -1.31 22.81
C THR A 2 8.77 -0.47 23.56
N ILE A 3 7.48 -0.81 23.42
CA ILE A 3 6.41 -0.14 24.14
C ILE A 3 6.26 -0.83 25.50
N ASN A 4 6.33 -0.07 26.58
CA ASN A 4 6.16 -0.58 27.93
C ASN A 4 4.68 -0.44 28.35
N LEU A 5 4.00 -1.57 28.51
CA LEU A 5 2.57 -1.66 28.86
C LEU A 5 2.35 -2.12 30.32
N SER A 6 3.42 -2.33 31.09
CA SER A 6 3.33 -2.95 32.45
C SER A 6 2.49 -2.17 33.45
N ASN A 7 2.28 -0.87 33.21
CA ASN A 7 1.52 -0.01 34.14
C ASN A 7 0.00 0.03 33.84
N TYR A 8 -0.44 -0.65 32.77
CA TYR A 8 -1.84 -0.62 32.34
C TYR A 8 -2.45 -2.02 32.54
N LYS A 9 -3.63 -2.07 33.16
CA LYS A 9 -4.29 -3.34 33.50
C LYS A 9 -5.20 -3.84 32.37
N ASN A 10 -5.94 -2.93 31.74
CA ASN A 10 -6.90 -3.24 30.70
C ASN A 10 -6.51 -2.48 29.43
N ILE A 11 -6.02 -3.20 28.42
CA ILE A 11 -5.54 -2.62 27.18
C ILE A 11 -6.34 -3.20 26.03
N GLU A 12 -6.88 -2.30 25.22
CA GLU A 12 -7.51 -2.62 23.95
C GLU A 12 -6.55 -2.23 22.81
N THR A 13 -6.58 -3.01 21.72
CA THR A 13 -5.73 -2.73 20.56
C THR A 13 -6.57 -2.60 19.30
N ALA A 14 -6.26 -1.61 18.49
CA ALA A 14 -6.90 -1.44 17.21
C ALA A 14 -5.88 -1.21 16.08
N LEU A 15 -6.30 -1.55 14.88
CA LEU A 15 -5.52 -1.34 13.66
C LEU A 15 -6.09 -0.16 12.87
N PHE A 16 -5.20 0.63 12.30
CA PHE A 16 -5.49 1.83 11.54
C PHE A 16 -4.79 1.75 10.19
N VAL A 17 -5.56 1.91 9.12
CA VAL A 17 -5.09 1.87 7.75
C VAL A 17 -5.19 3.24 7.12
N ASN A 18 -4.10 3.67 6.51
CA ASN A 18 -4.02 4.91 5.76
C ASN A 18 -3.56 4.59 4.35
N ILE A 19 -4.37 4.92 3.34
CA ILE A 19 -4.05 4.73 1.93
C ILE A 19 -4.03 6.10 1.27
N LEU A 20 -2.85 6.51 0.81
CA LEU A 20 -2.65 7.78 0.11
C LEU A 20 -2.80 7.53 -1.39
N CYS A 21 -3.93 7.93 -1.96
CA CYS A 21 -4.28 7.72 -3.35
C CYS A 21 -4.57 9.04 -4.09
N GLU A 22 -4.54 8.98 -5.41
CA GLU A 22 -4.94 10.07 -6.28
C GLU A 22 -6.35 9.79 -6.81
N HIS A 23 -7.18 10.82 -6.88
CA HIS A 23 -8.43 10.74 -7.63
C HIS A 23 -8.16 10.64 -9.13
N TYR A 24 -9.02 9.92 -9.83
CA TYR A 24 -9.02 9.96 -11.28
C TYR A 24 -9.31 11.40 -11.75
N LYS A 25 -8.49 11.87 -12.67
CA LYS A 25 -8.65 13.21 -13.24
C LYS A 25 -9.91 13.27 -14.09
N ALA A 26 -10.74 14.27 -13.85
CA ALA A 26 -11.92 14.54 -14.69
C ALA A 26 -11.53 14.92 -16.12
N THR A 27 -10.38 15.58 -16.28
CA THR A 27 -9.80 15.95 -17.59
C THR A 27 -8.28 15.76 -17.57
N PRO A 28 -7.63 15.49 -18.72
CA PRO A 28 -6.17 15.32 -18.77
C PRO A 28 -5.37 16.51 -18.22
N SER A 29 -5.93 17.71 -18.32
CA SER A 29 -5.30 18.97 -17.86
C SER A 29 -5.56 19.29 -16.39
N ALA A 30 -6.44 18.54 -15.69
CA ALA A 30 -6.70 18.77 -14.28
C ALA A 30 -5.51 18.34 -13.42
N ASN A 31 -5.25 19.07 -12.34
CA ASN A 31 -4.30 18.65 -11.34
C ASN A 31 -4.81 17.40 -10.62
N ALA A 32 -3.91 16.46 -10.29
CA ALA A 32 -4.27 15.31 -9.47
C ALA A 32 -4.63 15.80 -8.06
N THR A 33 -5.81 15.42 -7.58
CA THR A 33 -6.20 15.65 -6.20
C THR A 33 -5.77 14.43 -5.38
N VAL A 34 -4.95 14.64 -4.37
CA VAL A 34 -4.53 13.58 -3.45
C VAL A 34 -5.59 13.42 -2.39
N GLN A 35 -6.05 12.20 -2.20
CA GLN A 35 -7.01 11.82 -1.18
C GLN A 35 -6.39 10.78 -0.26
N THR A 36 -6.74 10.86 1.01
CA THR A 36 -6.35 9.86 2.00
C THR A 36 -7.57 9.07 2.43
N LEU A 37 -7.57 7.77 2.13
CA LEU A 37 -8.58 6.84 2.64
C LEU A 37 -8.09 6.29 3.98
N THR A 38 -8.94 6.38 5.00
CA THR A 38 -8.59 6.05 6.38
C THR A 38 -9.64 5.12 6.97
N PHE A 39 -9.21 3.95 7.43
CA PHE A 39 -10.05 2.94 8.03
C PHE A 39 -9.50 2.50 9.38
N SER A 40 -10.38 2.11 10.29
CA SER A 40 -10.02 1.66 11.63
C SER A 40 -10.84 0.44 12.04
N SER A 41 -10.19 -0.53 12.68
CA SER A 41 -10.90 -1.62 13.39
C SER A 41 -11.44 -1.18 14.75
N TYR A 42 -11.28 0.07 15.14
CA TYR A 42 -11.84 0.62 16.35
C TYR A 42 -13.28 1.06 16.14
N ASP A 43 -14.10 1.03 17.19
CA ASP A 43 -15.53 1.34 17.10
C ASP A 43 -15.82 2.84 17.14
N ILE A 44 -14.84 3.64 17.56
CA ILE A 44 -14.99 5.09 17.73
C ILE A 44 -14.06 5.81 16.75
N PRO A 45 -14.52 6.90 16.09
CA PRO A 45 -13.65 7.71 15.25
C PRO A 45 -12.43 8.22 16.04
N GLN A 46 -11.26 8.06 15.47
CA GLN A 46 -9.99 8.50 16.08
C GLN A 46 -9.24 9.41 15.13
N THR A 47 -8.57 10.41 15.68
CA THR A 47 -7.69 11.29 14.92
C THR A 47 -6.24 10.93 15.21
N ILE A 48 -5.51 10.46 14.21
CA ILE A 48 -4.10 10.10 14.31
C ILE A 48 -3.31 10.86 13.25
N ASN A 49 -2.28 11.57 13.65
CA ASN A 49 -1.43 12.36 12.75
C ASN A 49 -2.22 13.31 11.82
N GLY A 50 -3.29 13.91 12.34
CA GLY A 50 -4.13 14.84 11.59
C GLY A 50 -5.17 14.20 10.67
N ASN A 51 -5.22 12.87 10.56
CA ASN A 51 -6.22 12.15 9.79
C ASN A 51 -7.30 11.58 10.71
N VAL A 52 -8.57 11.75 10.32
CA VAL A 52 -9.72 11.15 11.00
C VAL A 52 -9.97 9.79 10.39
N TYR A 53 -10.02 8.75 11.21
CA TYR A 53 -10.23 7.37 10.78
C TYR A 53 -11.67 6.96 10.93
N THR A 54 -12.24 6.40 9.84
CA THR A 54 -13.59 5.85 9.84
C THR A 54 -13.63 4.55 10.63
N PRO A 55 -14.50 4.46 11.65
CA PRO A 55 -14.63 3.25 12.46
C PRO A 55 -15.38 2.18 11.68
N LEU A 56 -14.77 1.03 11.50
CA LEU A 56 -15.36 -0.15 10.85
C LEU A 56 -15.51 -1.33 11.80
N GLY A 57 -14.90 -1.26 12.99
CA GLY A 57 -14.98 -2.32 13.98
C GLY A 57 -14.57 -3.68 13.42
N GLY A 58 -15.37 -4.70 13.69
CA GLY A 58 -15.16 -6.07 13.20
C GLY A 58 -15.34 -6.27 11.69
N LEU A 59 -15.81 -5.25 10.95
CA LEU A 59 -15.94 -5.31 9.49
C LEU A 59 -14.59 -5.18 8.77
N MET A 60 -13.54 -4.79 9.48
CA MET A 60 -12.18 -4.72 8.94
C MET A 60 -11.31 -5.84 9.49
N ASN A 61 -10.74 -6.63 8.59
CA ASN A 61 -9.74 -7.64 8.92
C ASN A 61 -8.44 -7.35 8.17
N ILE A 62 -7.31 -7.54 8.85
CA ILE A 62 -5.99 -7.39 8.25
C ILE A 62 -5.20 -8.66 8.49
N THR A 63 -4.93 -9.38 7.40
CA THR A 63 -4.02 -10.50 7.41
C THR A 63 -2.62 -9.98 7.11
N THR A 64 -1.76 -9.96 8.11
CA THR A 64 -0.35 -9.60 7.93
C THR A 64 0.48 -10.85 7.83
N THR A 65 1.36 -10.91 6.87
CA THR A 65 2.43 -11.88 6.82
C THR A 65 3.42 -11.66 7.96
N SER A 66 4.04 -12.75 8.40
CA SER A 66 5.05 -12.75 9.44
C SER A 66 6.17 -11.76 9.14
N THR A 67 6.50 -10.92 10.12
CA THR A 67 7.72 -10.14 10.09
C THR A 67 8.87 -11.08 10.47
N GLU A 68 9.49 -11.71 9.50
CA GLU A 68 10.69 -12.50 9.74
C GLU A 68 11.89 -11.57 9.96
N LEU A 69 12.83 -12.04 10.80
CA LEU A 69 14.08 -11.32 11.11
C LEU A 69 14.99 -11.14 9.88
N ARG A 70 14.74 -11.89 8.82
CA ARG A 70 15.32 -11.72 7.50
C ARG A 70 14.45 -10.80 6.70
N SER A 71 15.06 -9.99 5.85
CA SER A 71 14.45 -9.02 4.91
C SER A 71 13.57 -9.74 3.87
N ALA A 72 12.64 -10.57 4.32
CA ALA A 72 11.65 -11.20 3.44
C ALA A 72 10.63 -10.15 3.01
N PRO A 73 10.22 -10.16 1.75
CA PRO A 73 9.16 -9.30 1.26
C PRO A 73 7.89 -9.58 2.08
N GLY A 74 7.39 -8.56 2.78
CA GLY A 74 6.15 -8.67 3.55
C GLY A 74 4.96 -8.32 2.69
N GLU A 75 3.92 -9.15 2.75
CA GLU A 75 2.62 -8.88 2.16
C GLU A 75 1.60 -8.61 3.24
N ALA A 76 0.59 -7.81 2.94
CA ALA A 76 -0.56 -7.59 3.81
C ALA A 76 -1.82 -7.55 2.96
N THR A 77 -2.85 -8.26 3.40
CA THR A 77 -4.19 -8.17 2.80
C THR A 77 -5.12 -7.50 3.79
N ILE A 78 -5.78 -6.45 3.33
CA ILE A 78 -6.77 -5.68 4.08
C ILE A 78 -8.13 -6.03 3.50
N THR A 79 -8.97 -6.68 4.27
CA THR A 79 -10.35 -7.01 3.91
C THR A 79 -11.28 -6.09 4.68
N VAL A 80 -12.15 -5.39 3.97
CA VAL A 80 -13.16 -4.51 4.54
C VAL A 80 -14.52 -4.91 4.01
N SER A 81 -15.44 -5.25 4.91
CA SER A 81 -16.83 -5.61 4.60
C SER A 81 -17.81 -4.52 5.04
N GLY A 82 -19.02 -4.54 4.48
CA GLY A 82 -20.10 -3.66 4.91
C GLY A 82 -19.84 -2.17 4.66
N ILE A 83 -19.09 -1.83 3.62
CA ILE A 83 -18.74 -0.45 3.30
C ILE A 83 -19.97 0.29 2.80
N PRO A 84 -20.26 1.50 3.33
CA PRO A 84 -21.33 2.35 2.79
C PRO A 84 -21.10 2.67 1.31
N ASN A 85 -22.18 2.72 0.53
CA ASN A 85 -22.12 3.00 -0.92
C ASN A 85 -21.37 4.29 -1.28
N THR A 86 -21.43 5.31 -0.41
CA THR A 86 -20.68 6.56 -0.57
C THR A 86 -19.18 6.33 -0.54
N SER A 87 -18.69 5.51 0.39
CA SER A 87 -17.26 5.18 0.50
C SER A 87 -16.79 4.26 -0.62
N ILE A 88 -17.67 3.39 -1.14
CA ILE A 88 -17.39 2.57 -2.32
C ILE A 88 -17.14 3.47 -3.54
N ALA A 89 -18.00 4.47 -3.76
CA ALA A 89 -17.83 5.42 -4.85
C ALA A 89 -16.52 6.19 -4.76
N GLU A 90 -16.08 6.58 -3.56
CA GLU A 90 -14.78 7.21 -3.36
C GLU A 90 -13.62 6.27 -3.69
N ILE A 91 -13.72 5.00 -3.29
CA ILE A 91 -12.70 3.98 -3.57
C ILE A 91 -12.59 3.72 -5.07
N VAL A 92 -13.73 3.51 -5.75
CA VAL A 92 -13.76 3.24 -7.20
C VAL A 92 -13.25 4.42 -8.02
N ASN A 93 -13.55 5.66 -7.59
CA ASN A 93 -13.08 6.88 -8.24
C ASN A 93 -11.62 7.23 -7.92
N SER A 94 -10.97 6.46 -7.06
CA SER A 94 -9.59 6.68 -6.65
C SER A 94 -8.64 5.70 -7.33
N LYS A 95 -7.47 6.19 -7.70
CA LYS A 95 -6.39 5.38 -8.25
C LYS A 95 -5.66 4.65 -7.12
N ILE A 96 -6.30 3.59 -6.60
CA ILE A 96 -5.79 2.85 -5.43
C ILE A 96 -4.55 2.04 -5.77
N LYS A 97 -4.50 1.38 -6.93
CA LYS A 97 -3.36 0.58 -7.34
C LYS A 97 -2.09 1.42 -7.49
N GLY A 98 -1.03 1.02 -6.80
CA GLY A 98 0.23 1.75 -6.71
C GLY A 98 0.28 2.81 -5.60
N SER A 99 -0.83 2.99 -4.85
CA SER A 99 -0.91 3.94 -3.74
C SER A 99 -0.11 3.46 -2.53
N LYS A 100 0.41 4.42 -1.76
CA LYS A 100 1.12 4.13 -0.53
C LYS A 100 0.14 3.72 0.56
N VAL A 101 0.46 2.63 1.26
CA VAL A 101 -0.29 2.15 2.42
C VAL A 101 0.57 2.19 3.66
N VAL A 102 -0.01 2.64 4.75
CA VAL A 102 0.60 2.57 6.08
C VAL A 102 -0.41 1.97 7.05
N ILE A 103 0.00 0.96 7.78
CA ILE A 103 -0.81 0.31 8.81
C ILE A 103 -0.16 0.58 10.16
N TYR A 104 -0.97 1.09 11.08
CA TYR A 104 -0.59 1.33 12.47
C TYR A 104 -1.35 0.40 13.40
N ARG A 105 -0.72 0.07 14.52
CA ARG A 105 -1.40 -0.47 15.70
C ARG A 105 -1.38 0.58 16.78
N ALA A 106 -2.54 0.87 17.36
CA ALA A 106 -2.63 1.75 18.52
C ALA A 106 -3.18 0.97 19.72
N PHE A 107 -2.79 1.43 20.89
CA PHE A 107 -3.17 0.89 22.18
C PHE A 107 -4.05 1.90 22.90
N PHE A 108 -5.16 1.43 23.43
CA PHE A 108 -6.15 2.22 24.12
C PHE A 108 -6.35 1.68 25.54
N ASP A 109 -6.73 2.56 26.41
CA ASP A 109 -7.26 2.20 27.72
C ASP A 109 -8.71 1.70 27.52
N SER A 110 -8.98 0.47 27.98
CA SER A 110 -10.30 -0.16 27.79
C SER A 110 -11.41 0.53 28.55
N ASP A 111 -11.09 1.17 29.69
CA ASP A 111 -12.08 1.82 30.56
C ASP A 111 -12.42 3.22 30.05
N THR A 112 -11.42 4.00 29.67
CA THR A 112 -11.60 5.38 29.18
C THR A 112 -11.77 5.47 27.66
N ARG A 113 -11.43 4.41 26.92
CA ARG A 113 -11.40 4.33 25.46
C ARG A 113 -10.52 5.39 24.79
N GLN A 114 -9.59 5.96 25.54
CA GLN A 114 -8.64 6.93 25.05
C GLN A 114 -7.33 6.25 24.63
N MET A 115 -6.72 6.80 23.61
CA MET A 115 -5.41 6.32 23.15
C MET A 115 -4.36 6.55 24.26
N LEU A 116 -3.62 5.49 24.61
CA LEU A 116 -2.59 5.56 25.64
C LEU A 116 -1.47 6.50 25.22
N ASN A 117 -1.17 7.47 26.07
CA ASN A 117 -0.07 8.41 25.86
C ASN A 117 1.27 7.75 26.23
N ILE A 118 1.73 6.85 25.36
CA ILE A 118 2.98 6.11 25.54
C ILE A 118 3.90 6.42 24.36
N ALA A 119 5.17 6.55 24.64
CA ALA A 119 6.17 6.75 23.59
C ALA A 119 6.13 5.61 22.56
N GLY A 120 5.90 5.94 21.28
CA GLY A 120 5.78 4.98 20.18
C GLY A 120 4.35 4.48 19.90
N ASN A 121 3.34 5.01 20.57
CA ASN A 121 1.93 4.80 20.23
C ASN A 121 1.42 5.97 19.36
N PRO A 122 0.85 5.75 18.18
CA PRO A 122 0.63 4.48 17.48
C PRO A 122 1.91 3.89 16.87
N MET A 123 2.00 2.56 16.90
CA MET A 123 3.14 1.83 16.36
C MET A 123 2.93 1.47 14.89
N GLY A 124 3.90 1.81 14.02
CA GLY A 124 3.90 1.37 12.63
C GLY A 124 4.06 -0.15 12.53
N LYS A 125 3.14 -0.78 11.82
CA LYS A 125 3.14 -2.24 11.59
C LYS A 125 3.60 -2.60 10.19
N PHE A 126 3.14 -1.87 9.21
CA PHE A 126 3.43 -2.15 7.81
C PHE A 126 3.48 -0.85 7.01
N THR A 127 4.40 -0.79 6.07
CA THR A 127 4.46 0.27 5.06
C THR A 127 4.75 -0.37 3.71
N GLY A 128 3.89 -0.09 2.74
CA GLY A 128 3.98 -0.68 1.41
C GLY A 128 3.19 0.07 0.37
N GLN A 129 2.90 -0.62 -0.72
CA GLN A 129 2.09 -0.14 -1.84
C GLN A 129 0.97 -1.13 -2.13
N VAL A 130 -0.18 -0.63 -2.57
CA VAL A 130 -1.26 -1.47 -3.08
C VAL A 130 -0.84 -2.08 -4.42
N VAL A 131 -0.82 -3.39 -4.49
CA VAL A 131 -0.51 -4.14 -5.72
C VAL A 131 -1.77 -4.43 -6.49
N ASN A 132 -2.82 -4.83 -5.78
CA ASN A 132 -4.10 -5.17 -6.36
C ASN A 132 -5.24 -4.91 -5.38
N TYR A 133 -6.46 -4.80 -5.89
CA TYR A 133 -7.67 -4.80 -5.08
C TYR A 133 -8.77 -5.56 -5.81
N ASN A 134 -9.66 -6.16 -5.05
CA ASN A 134 -10.81 -6.88 -5.53
C ASN A 134 -12.07 -6.35 -4.83
N LEU A 135 -13.13 -6.14 -5.58
CA LEU A 135 -14.43 -5.70 -5.08
C LEU A 135 -15.43 -6.83 -5.32
N ASN A 136 -15.98 -7.38 -4.25
CA ASN A 136 -17.00 -8.39 -4.29
C ASN A 136 -18.31 -7.82 -3.77
N GLU A 137 -19.35 -7.90 -4.58
CA GLU A 137 -20.70 -7.52 -4.19
C GLU A 137 -21.56 -8.79 -4.11
N GLU A 138 -22.11 -9.04 -2.94
CA GLU A 138 -23.05 -10.13 -2.71
C GLU A 138 -24.44 -9.52 -2.46
N PHE A 139 -25.40 -9.96 -3.24
CA PHE A 139 -26.79 -9.55 -3.06
C PHE A 139 -27.60 -10.73 -2.50
N ASP A 140 -28.13 -10.57 -1.30
CA ASP A 140 -29.05 -11.53 -0.73
C ASP A 140 -30.48 -11.23 -1.21
N ASN A 141 -30.98 -12.10 -2.08
CA ASN A 141 -32.33 -11.99 -2.63
C ASN A 141 -33.46 -12.22 -1.58
N VAL A 142 -33.11 -12.85 -0.48
CA VAL A 142 -34.11 -13.16 0.59
C VAL A 142 -34.29 -11.98 1.52
N GLU A 143 -33.19 -11.35 1.89
CA GLU A 143 -33.19 -10.20 2.80
C GLU A 143 -33.20 -8.85 2.06
N GLY A 144 -32.95 -8.86 0.75
CA GLY A 144 -32.83 -7.65 -0.07
C GLY A 144 -31.67 -6.74 0.30
N VAL A 145 -30.64 -7.32 0.92
CA VAL A 145 -29.45 -6.60 1.40
C VAL A 145 -28.30 -6.85 0.46
N ALA A 146 -27.64 -5.78 0.03
CA ALA A 146 -26.37 -5.85 -0.70
C ALA A 146 -25.20 -5.65 0.28
N THR A 147 -24.29 -6.61 0.33
CA THR A 147 -23.06 -6.50 1.12
C THR A 147 -21.87 -6.38 0.18
N THR A 148 -21.10 -5.32 0.34
CA THR A 148 -19.88 -5.10 -0.45
C THR A 148 -18.67 -5.37 0.40
N THR A 149 -17.76 -6.19 -0.13
CA THR A 149 -16.46 -6.52 0.49
C THR A 149 -15.34 -6.09 -0.45
N ILE A 150 -14.34 -5.42 0.09
CA ILE A 150 -13.14 -5.01 -0.65
C ILE A 150 -11.94 -5.70 -0.03
N ASP A 151 -11.17 -6.39 -0.88
CA ASP A 151 -9.88 -6.98 -0.53
C ASP A 151 -8.76 -6.18 -1.19
N ILE A 152 -7.88 -5.60 -0.38
CA ILE A 152 -6.76 -4.78 -0.84
C ILE A 152 -5.46 -5.54 -0.55
N GLN A 153 -4.77 -5.95 -1.60
CA GLN A 153 -3.49 -6.64 -1.51
C GLN A 153 -2.35 -5.63 -1.54
N CYS A 154 -1.50 -5.67 -0.54
CA CYS A 154 -0.39 -4.75 -0.34
C CYS A 154 0.93 -5.51 -0.29
N ALA A 155 1.94 -4.99 -0.98
CA ALA A 155 3.31 -5.49 -0.91
C ALA A 155 4.23 -4.46 -0.24
N SER A 156 5.26 -4.94 0.45
CA SER A 156 6.25 -4.05 1.03
C SER A 156 7.04 -3.33 -0.07
N VAL A 157 7.63 -2.18 0.27
CA VAL A 157 8.48 -1.44 -0.68
C VAL A 157 9.65 -2.29 -1.15
N VAL A 158 10.19 -3.14 -0.27
CA VAL A 158 11.31 -4.06 -0.59
C VAL A 158 10.91 -5.04 -1.68
N GLU A 159 9.71 -5.64 -1.58
CA GLU A 159 9.21 -6.56 -2.60
C GLU A 159 8.95 -5.85 -3.93
N THR A 160 8.33 -4.68 -3.88
CA THR A 160 8.08 -3.88 -5.08
C THR A 160 9.40 -3.51 -5.78
N MET A 161 10.46 -3.24 -5.02
CA MET A 161 11.78 -2.94 -5.56
C MET A 161 12.47 -4.18 -6.13
N SER A 162 12.34 -5.34 -5.50
CA SER A 162 12.93 -6.61 -5.98
C SER A 162 12.28 -7.09 -7.27
N ASN A 163 10.97 -6.86 -7.43
CA ASN A 163 10.20 -7.28 -8.61
C ASN A 163 10.23 -6.26 -9.77
N LYS A 164 10.79 -5.08 -9.57
CA LYS A 164 10.98 -4.11 -10.65
C LYS A 164 12.13 -4.51 -11.57
N ILE A 165 11.88 -5.45 -12.45
CA ILE A 165 12.64 -5.58 -13.68
C ILE A 165 12.25 -4.37 -14.53
N THR A 166 13.12 -3.38 -14.55
CA THR A 166 12.87 -2.11 -15.25
C THR A 166 12.79 -2.26 -16.78
N GLY A 167 12.98 -3.47 -17.30
CA GLY A 167 13.02 -3.74 -18.74
C GLY A 167 14.07 -2.92 -19.50
N ARG A 168 14.95 -2.22 -18.76
CA ARG A 168 16.02 -1.42 -19.36
C ARG A 168 16.97 -2.33 -20.11
N ARG A 169 17.07 -2.08 -21.38
CA ARG A 169 18.08 -2.73 -22.23
C ARG A 169 19.30 -1.84 -22.32
N THR A 170 20.48 -2.46 -22.32
CA THR A 170 21.77 -1.80 -22.58
C THR A 170 21.86 -1.41 -24.06
N ASN A 171 21.12 -0.37 -24.44
CA ASN A 171 21.18 0.18 -25.78
C ASN A 171 21.17 1.72 -25.76
N PRO A 172 21.68 2.39 -26.81
CA PRO A 172 21.77 3.85 -26.84
C PRO A 172 20.40 4.53 -26.82
N ILE A 173 19.35 3.90 -27.33
CA ILE A 173 17.99 4.47 -27.41
C ILE A 173 17.40 4.62 -26.01
N ASP A 174 17.47 3.56 -25.20
CA ASP A 174 16.93 3.61 -23.84
C ASP A 174 17.77 4.49 -22.92
N GLN A 175 19.09 4.54 -23.12
CA GLN A 175 19.98 5.40 -22.35
C GLN A 175 19.70 6.90 -22.65
N LYS A 176 19.57 7.26 -23.91
CA LYS A 176 19.31 8.65 -24.33
C LYS A 176 17.94 9.19 -23.91
N LYS A 177 16.97 8.34 -23.59
CA LYS A 177 15.69 8.79 -23.00
C LYS A 177 15.88 9.48 -21.65
N PHE A 178 16.88 9.04 -20.88
CA PHE A 178 17.16 9.55 -19.52
C PHE A 178 18.34 10.52 -19.51
N TYR A 179 19.33 10.27 -20.38
CA TYR A 179 20.55 11.05 -20.50
C TYR A 179 20.84 11.35 -21.98
N PRO A 180 20.23 12.40 -22.53
CA PRO A 180 20.27 12.68 -23.98
C PRO A 180 21.68 12.87 -24.55
N SER A 181 22.63 13.34 -23.72
CA SER A 181 24.03 13.61 -24.14
C SER A 181 24.97 12.43 -23.89
N ASP A 182 24.49 11.32 -23.30
CA ASP A 182 25.33 10.17 -22.98
C ASP A 182 25.63 9.34 -24.23
N LYS A 183 26.92 9.10 -24.49
CA LYS A 183 27.45 8.32 -25.62
C LYS A 183 28.00 6.95 -25.23
N SER A 184 27.90 6.55 -23.96
CA SER A 184 28.51 5.32 -23.43
C SER A 184 28.06 4.05 -24.14
N PHE A 185 26.81 4.02 -24.61
CA PHE A 185 26.24 2.86 -25.30
C PHE A 185 26.18 2.98 -26.84
N ASP A 186 26.73 4.03 -27.43
CA ASP A 186 26.66 4.24 -28.90
C ASP A 186 27.34 3.11 -29.71
N ARG A 187 28.34 2.43 -29.11
CA ARG A 187 29.05 1.33 -29.75
C ARG A 187 28.44 -0.07 -29.50
N VAL A 188 27.44 -0.20 -28.64
CA VAL A 188 26.88 -1.51 -28.28
C VAL A 188 26.28 -2.22 -29.51
N LEU A 189 25.59 -1.50 -30.38
CA LEU A 189 25.01 -2.06 -31.61
C LEU A 189 26.07 -2.54 -32.61
N SER A 190 27.20 -1.86 -32.72
CA SER A 190 28.30 -2.27 -33.60
C SER A 190 29.04 -3.47 -33.03
N LEU A 191 29.27 -3.53 -31.71
CA LEU A 191 29.89 -4.65 -31.04
C LEU A 191 29.01 -5.92 -31.11
N ALA A 192 27.68 -5.80 -30.96
CA ALA A 192 26.76 -6.92 -31.08
C ALA A 192 26.72 -7.54 -32.49
N LYS A 193 27.07 -6.78 -33.53
CA LYS A 193 27.16 -7.24 -34.93
C LYS A 193 28.56 -7.66 -35.35
N SER A 194 29.57 -7.45 -34.50
CA SER A 194 30.95 -7.76 -34.81
C SER A 194 31.26 -9.23 -34.56
N ASN A 195 31.72 -9.95 -35.58
CA ASN A 195 32.26 -11.29 -35.42
C ASN A 195 33.73 -11.17 -34.95
N PHE A 196 33.99 -11.53 -33.71
CA PHE A 196 35.34 -11.58 -33.19
C PHE A 196 35.98 -12.94 -33.52
N ASN A 197 36.84 -12.98 -34.50
CA ASN A 197 37.63 -14.18 -34.82
C ASN A 197 38.87 -14.22 -33.93
N PHE A 198 38.78 -14.85 -32.77
CA PHE A 198 39.93 -15.06 -31.91
C PHE A 198 40.81 -16.21 -32.48
N GLY A 199 42.00 -15.87 -32.95
CA GLY A 199 43.04 -16.86 -33.26
C GLY A 199 42.88 -17.64 -34.57
N ARG A 200 41.97 -17.30 -35.47
CA ARG A 200 41.89 -17.90 -36.81
C ARG A 200 42.79 -17.14 -37.77
N LYS A 201 43.93 -17.73 -38.14
CA LYS A 201 44.69 -17.27 -39.30
C LYS A 201 43.82 -17.40 -40.55
N THR A 202 43.64 -16.31 -41.29
CA THR A 202 43.09 -16.31 -42.65
C THR A 202 44.04 -16.95 -43.58
#